data_3a4695b210bf4fefec14e18bd03f4692
#
_entry.id   3a4695b210bf4fefec14e18bd03f4692
#
_cell.length_a   1.000
_cell.length_b   1.000
_cell.length_c   1.000
_cell.angle_alpha   90.00
_cell.angle_beta   90.00
_cell.angle_gamma   90.00
#
_symmetry.space_group_name_H-M   'P 1'
#
loop_
_entity.id
_entity.type
_entity.pdbx_description
1 polymer ?
#
loop_
_entity_poly.entity_id
_entity_poly.type
_entity_poly.pdbx_seq_one_letter_code
_entity_poly.pdbx_strand_id
1 'polypeptide(L)'
;FIGGGMTMKKTIILMLACVCFVVNANAQRNSGRLSLGVGLLYENGMDVTLAYEHEMNYRHAWEFFADGYVKWAECGSCGHVCPESFWRNYRTYGFGVAYKPCVVRGRNHYGSLRIGASAGSDTKKFLAGIHVGYEHNYVLRSGWTLYWQVKSDMMIKGADLLRTGVVLGVKLPIK
;
A
#
# COMPACT_ATOMS: atom_id res chain seq x y z
N PHE A 1 -9.28 35.83 0.46
CA PHE A 1 -9.43 34.50 -0.11
C PHE A 1 -8.15 34.14 -0.86
N ILE A 2 -7.22 33.40 -0.23
CA ILE A 2 -5.97 32.99 -0.85
C ILE A 2 -6.11 31.50 -1.12
N GLY A 3 -6.56 31.16 -2.33
CA GLY A 3 -6.56 29.81 -2.87
C GLY A 3 -5.23 29.54 -3.60
N GLY A 4 -4.18 29.27 -2.86
CA GLY A 4 -2.90 28.86 -3.42
C GLY A 4 -2.94 27.39 -3.80
N GLY A 5 -3.31 27.04 -5.04
CA GLY A 5 -3.17 25.69 -5.57
C GLY A 5 -1.72 25.26 -5.53
N MET A 6 -1.40 24.30 -4.68
CA MET A 6 -0.07 23.71 -4.60
C MET A 6 0.20 22.98 -5.93
N THR A 7 1.12 23.51 -6.73
CA THR A 7 1.45 22.96 -8.04
C THR A 7 1.96 21.53 -7.88
N MET A 8 1.58 20.63 -8.78
CA MET A 8 1.95 19.21 -8.81
C MET A 8 3.44 18.97 -8.56
N LYS A 9 4.30 19.88 -9.04
CA LYS A 9 5.75 19.86 -8.78
C LYS A 9 6.12 20.00 -7.29
N LYS A 10 5.44 20.86 -6.54
CA LYS A 10 5.68 21.04 -5.10
C LYS A 10 5.25 19.83 -4.29
N THR A 11 4.16 19.17 -4.70
CA THR A 11 3.70 17.94 -4.05
C THR A 11 4.68 16.78 -4.26
N ILE A 12 5.24 16.64 -5.47
CA ILE A 12 6.25 15.61 -5.76
C ILE A 12 7.54 15.87 -4.97
N ILE A 13 7.99 17.12 -4.87
CA ILE A 13 9.17 17.47 -4.08
C ILE A 13 8.95 17.21 -2.59
N LEU A 14 7.76 17.52 -2.07
CA LEU A 14 7.42 17.24 -0.69
C LEU A 14 7.38 15.73 -0.40
N MET A 15 6.83 14.93 -1.32
CA MET A 15 6.86 13.47 -1.24
C MET A 15 8.28 12.90 -1.25
N LEU A 16 9.12 13.37 -2.18
CA LEU A 16 10.54 12.99 -2.23
C LEU A 16 11.29 13.38 -0.95
N ALA A 17 11.04 14.57 -0.42
CA ALA A 17 11.63 15.02 0.84
C ALA A 17 11.18 14.16 2.02
N CYS A 18 9.90 13.79 2.12
CA CYS A 18 9.41 12.88 3.15
C CYS A 18 10.06 11.50 3.07
N VAL A 19 10.22 10.93 1.87
CA VAL A 19 10.92 9.66 1.66
C VAL A 19 12.39 9.77 2.09
N CYS A 20 13.08 10.87 1.75
CA CYS A 20 14.47 11.11 2.16
C CYS A 20 14.63 11.30 3.68
N PHE A 21 13.66 11.94 4.36
CA PHE A 21 13.69 12.08 5.82
C PHE A 21 13.53 10.73 6.54
N VAL A 22 12.67 9.86 6.04
CA VAL A 22 12.45 8.52 6.62
C VAL A 22 13.72 7.65 6.49
N VAL A 23 14.45 7.77 5.39
CA VAL A 23 15.69 6.99 5.14
C VAL A 23 16.85 7.40 6.07
N ASN A 24 16.91 8.67 6.49
CA ASN A 24 18.02 9.16 7.33
C ASN A 24 17.82 8.97 8.85
N ALA A 25 16.65 8.55 9.30
CA ALA A 25 16.30 8.61 10.73
C ALA A 25 16.80 7.42 11.59
N ASN A 26 17.37 6.34 11.04
CA ASN A 26 17.69 5.16 11.86
C ASN A 26 18.93 4.37 11.45
N ALA A 27 20.07 4.80 11.92
CA ALA A 27 21.31 4.02 11.92
C ALA A 27 21.50 3.13 13.17
N GLN A 28 20.46 2.79 13.91
CA GLN A 28 20.56 1.96 15.10
C GLN A 28 19.72 0.68 15.00
N ARG A 29 20.40 -0.43 14.72
CA ARG A 29 20.07 -1.87 14.98
C ARG A 29 18.67 -2.43 14.68
N ASN A 30 17.73 -1.65 14.22
CA ASN A 30 16.43 -2.12 13.76
C ASN A 30 16.45 -2.14 12.23
N SER A 31 16.22 -3.30 11.63
CA SER A 31 16.25 -3.46 10.18
C SER A 31 15.02 -2.78 9.56
N GLY A 32 15.26 -1.68 8.85
CA GLY A 32 14.26 -1.10 7.95
C GLY A 32 14.13 -1.94 6.69
N ARG A 33 12.93 -2.03 6.12
CA ARG A 33 12.67 -2.67 4.83
C ARG A 33 11.80 -1.77 3.96
N LEU A 34 12.21 -1.62 2.72
CA LEU A 34 11.37 -1.00 1.69
C LEU A 34 10.60 -2.10 0.98
N SER A 35 9.29 -1.99 0.88
CA SER A 35 8.44 -2.95 0.19
C SER A 35 7.73 -2.33 -1.00
N LEU A 36 7.62 -3.11 -2.07
CA LEU A 36 6.82 -2.81 -3.24
C LEU A 36 5.88 -3.98 -3.50
N GLY A 37 4.60 -3.69 -3.63
CA GLY A 37 3.56 -4.67 -3.89
C GLY A 37 2.63 -4.25 -5.00
N VAL A 38 2.12 -5.24 -5.73
CA VAL A 38 1.07 -5.08 -6.74
C VAL A 38 -0.06 -6.03 -6.39
N GLY A 39 -1.27 -5.53 -6.35
CA GLY A 39 -2.47 -6.26 -5.97
C GLY A 39 -3.50 -6.32 -7.06
N LEU A 40 -4.17 -7.47 -7.13
CA LEU A 40 -5.40 -7.66 -7.89
C LEU A 40 -6.55 -7.74 -6.90
N LEU A 41 -7.50 -6.83 -7.07
CA LEU A 41 -8.63 -6.67 -6.20
C LEU A 41 -9.92 -7.09 -6.92
N TYR A 42 -10.87 -7.54 -6.13
CA TYR A 42 -12.19 -7.91 -6.63
C TYR A 42 -12.82 -6.77 -7.44
N GLU A 43 -13.66 -7.09 -8.40
CA GLU A 43 -14.34 -6.15 -9.30
C GLU A 43 -13.42 -5.28 -10.16
N ASN A 44 -12.43 -5.90 -10.84
CA ASN A 44 -11.53 -5.21 -11.79
C ASN A 44 -10.69 -4.10 -11.16
N GLY A 45 -10.32 -4.27 -9.89
CA GLY A 45 -9.43 -3.37 -9.18
C GLY A 45 -7.97 -3.82 -9.23
N MET A 46 -7.06 -2.87 -9.33
CA MET A 46 -5.62 -3.07 -9.15
C MET A 46 -5.09 -2.04 -8.17
N ASP A 47 -4.17 -2.45 -7.30
CA ASP A 47 -3.43 -1.50 -6.47
C ASP A 47 -1.92 -1.69 -6.57
N VAL A 48 -1.22 -0.62 -6.28
CA VAL A 48 0.23 -0.60 -6.13
C VAL A 48 0.53 0.03 -4.78
N THR A 49 1.27 -0.70 -3.95
CA THR A 49 1.64 -0.25 -2.61
C THR A 49 3.15 -0.11 -2.52
N LEU A 50 3.61 1.05 -2.10
CA LEU A 50 4.99 1.31 -1.68
C LEU A 50 4.98 1.51 -0.17
N ALA A 51 5.82 0.78 0.57
CA ALA A 51 5.85 0.93 2.01
C ALA A 51 7.25 0.83 2.59
N TYR A 52 7.43 1.49 3.74
CA TYR A 52 8.57 1.35 4.61
C TYR A 52 8.15 0.60 5.86
N GLU A 53 8.79 -0.52 6.13
CA GLU A 53 8.61 -1.30 7.35
C GLU A 53 9.75 -1.05 8.33
N HIS A 54 9.40 -0.71 9.55
CA HIS A 54 10.29 -0.65 10.69
C HIS A 54 10.10 -1.90 11.54
N GLU A 55 11.02 -2.86 11.42
CA GLU A 55 10.96 -4.11 12.17
C GLU A 55 11.39 -3.88 13.62
N MET A 56 10.56 -4.34 14.55
CA MET A 56 10.81 -4.36 15.99
C MET A 56 11.20 -5.77 16.45
N ASN A 57 11.35 -5.93 17.77
CA ASN A 57 11.58 -7.23 18.38
C ASN A 57 10.50 -8.24 17.98
N TYR A 58 10.89 -9.51 17.88
CA TYR A 58 10.00 -10.63 17.55
C TYR A 58 9.31 -10.54 16.17
N ARG A 59 9.89 -9.83 15.22
CA ARG A 59 9.34 -9.63 13.85
C ARG A 59 7.99 -8.92 13.82
N HIS A 60 7.64 -8.18 14.86
CA HIS A 60 6.59 -7.19 14.76
C HIS A 60 7.10 -6.00 13.96
N ALA A 61 6.24 -5.33 13.23
CA ALA A 61 6.65 -4.17 12.45
C ALA A 61 5.59 -3.06 12.45
N TRP A 62 6.06 -1.84 12.34
CA TRP A 62 5.28 -0.71 11.90
C TRP A 62 5.52 -0.49 10.41
N GLU A 63 4.46 -0.32 9.67
CA GLU A 63 4.50 -0.06 8.24
C GLU A 63 3.93 1.34 7.96
N PHE A 64 4.70 2.14 7.23
CA PHE A 64 4.24 3.40 6.64
C PHE A 64 4.10 3.16 5.15
N PHE A 65 2.90 3.34 4.61
CA PHE A 65 2.63 2.96 3.22
C PHE A 65 1.97 4.09 2.44
N ALA A 66 2.25 4.08 1.15
CA ALA A 66 1.54 4.84 0.13
C ALA A 66 0.89 3.82 -0.82
N ASP A 67 -0.38 3.99 -1.09
CA ASP A 67 -1.13 3.15 -2.01
C ASP A 67 -1.73 3.97 -3.15
N GLY A 68 -1.72 3.37 -4.33
CA GLY A 68 -2.42 3.85 -5.50
C GLY A 68 -3.36 2.78 -6.01
N TYR A 69 -4.64 3.08 -6.05
CA TYR A 69 -5.68 2.15 -6.49
C TYR A 69 -6.34 2.63 -7.77
N VAL A 70 -6.59 1.69 -8.68
CA VAL A 70 -7.30 1.92 -9.95
C VAL A 70 -8.37 0.85 -10.10
N LYS A 71 -9.59 1.26 -10.40
CA LYS A 71 -10.70 0.37 -10.76
C LYS A 71 -11.20 0.72 -12.14
N TRP A 72 -11.25 -0.27 -13.02
CA TRP A 72 -11.75 -0.09 -14.37
C TRP A 72 -13.26 -0.27 -14.44
N ALA A 73 -13.94 0.64 -15.13
CA ALA A 73 -15.36 0.52 -15.37
C ALA A 73 -15.64 -0.57 -16.41
N GLU A 74 -16.69 -1.33 -16.16
CA GLU A 74 -17.23 -2.27 -17.16
C GLU A 74 -17.93 -1.52 -18.29
N CYS A 75 -17.84 -2.06 -19.49
CA CYS A 75 -18.56 -1.55 -20.66
C CYS A 75 -20.04 -1.90 -20.53
N GLY A 76 -20.93 -0.92 -20.67
CA GLY A 76 -22.37 -1.12 -20.58
C GLY A 76 -22.98 -2.04 -21.65
N SER A 77 -22.23 -2.28 -22.75
CA SER A 77 -22.69 -3.13 -23.86
C SER A 77 -22.19 -4.57 -23.79
N CYS A 78 -20.98 -4.82 -23.23
CA CYS A 78 -20.38 -6.15 -23.22
C CYS A 78 -20.16 -6.72 -21.79
N GLY A 79 -20.35 -5.91 -20.75
CA GLY A 79 -20.17 -6.33 -19.37
C GLY A 79 -18.72 -6.63 -18.96
N HIS A 80 -17.74 -6.30 -19.81
CA HIS A 80 -16.32 -6.52 -19.59
C HIS A 80 -15.52 -5.23 -19.74
N VAL A 81 -14.28 -5.22 -19.23
CA VAL A 81 -13.35 -4.12 -19.50
C VAL A 81 -12.90 -4.20 -20.97
N CYS A 82 -13.29 -3.24 -21.77
CA CYS A 82 -12.93 -3.14 -23.19
C CYS A 82 -12.07 -1.89 -23.45
N PRO A 83 -11.43 -1.73 -24.62
CA PRO A 83 -10.57 -0.59 -24.91
C PRO A 83 -11.23 0.77 -24.71
N GLU A 84 -12.55 0.87 -24.93
CA GLU A 84 -13.31 2.10 -24.72
C GLU A 84 -13.53 2.41 -23.23
N SER A 85 -13.74 1.38 -22.40
CA SER A 85 -13.94 1.54 -20.96
C SER A 85 -12.62 1.61 -20.18
N PHE A 86 -11.50 1.16 -20.77
CA PHE A 86 -10.19 1.14 -20.14
C PHE A 86 -9.73 2.53 -19.66
N TRP A 87 -10.07 3.57 -20.37
CA TRP A 87 -9.73 4.95 -20.00
C TRP A 87 -10.70 5.56 -18.99
N ARG A 88 -11.85 4.93 -18.76
CA ARG A 88 -12.81 5.29 -17.72
C ARG A 88 -12.48 4.54 -16.45
N ASN A 89 -11.63 5.11 -15.63
CA ASN A 89 -11.19 4.48 -14.40
C ASN A 89 -11.41 5.38 -13.19
N TYR A 90 -11.74 4.74 -12.08
CA TYR A 90 -11.75 5.36 -10.76
C TYR A 90 -10.37 5.19 -10.14
N ARG A 91 -9.78 6.28 -9.70
CA ARG A 91 -8.43 6.30 -9.12
C ARG A 91 -8.46 6.88 -7.74
N THR A 92 -7.72 6.26 -6.83
CA THR A 92 -7.46 6.83 -5.52
C THR A 92 -6.00 6.67 -5.16
N TYR A 93 -5.53 7.56 -4.32
CA TYR A 93 -4.21 7.49 -3.72
C TYR A 93 -4.32 7.83 -2.25
N GLY A 94 -3.49 7.19 -1.45
CA GLY A 94 -3.52 7.35 -0.01
C GLY A 94 -2.18 7.14 0.64
N PHE A 95 -2.12 7.54 1.91
CA PHE A 95 -1.00 7.29 2.80
C PHE A 95 -1.56 6.74 4.09
N GLY A 96 -0.86 5.77 4.67
CA GLY A 96 -1.33 5.14 5.87
C GLY A 96 -0.22 4.58 6.74
N VAL A 97 -0.67 4.13 7.89
CA VAL A 97 0.16 3.44 8.87
C VAL A 97 -0.52 2.14 9.24
N ALA A 98 0.25 1.06 9.32
CA ALA A 98 -0.24 -0.24 9.76
C ALA A 98 0.69 -0.85 10.80
N TYR A 99 0.11 -1.56 11.74
CA TYR A 99 0.82 -2.42 12.67
C TYR A 99 0.76 -3.86 12.18
N LYS A 100 1.89 -4.55 12.21
CA LYS A 100 2.05 -5.92 11.70
C LYS A 100 2.55 -6.84 12.81
N PRO A 101 1.66 -7.38 13.67
CA PRO A 101 2.03 -8.41 14.62
C PRO A 101 2.36 -9.71 13.90
N CYS A 102 3.52 -10.28 14.19
CA CYS A 102 3.94 -11.57 13.69
C CYS A 102 3.21 -12.70 14.42
N VAL A 103 2.43 -13.51 13.68
CA VAL A 103 1.62 -14.60 14.23
C VAL A 103 2.16 -15.99 13.88
N VAL A 104 2.90 -16.11 12.79
CA VAL A 104 3.54 -17.36 12.36
C VAL A 104 5.03 -17.14 12.24
N ARG A 105 5.84 -18.05 12.78
CA ARG A 105 7.30 -17.96 12.75
C ARG A 105 7.91 -19.27 12.27
N GLY A 106 8.68 -19.20 11.22
CA GLY A 106 9.50 -20.29 10.72
C GLY A 106 10.94 -19.84 10.54
N ARG A 107 11.79 -20.75 10.07
CA ARG A 107 13.22 -20.48 9.86
C ARG A 107 13.44 -19.43 8.75
N ASN A 108 12.78 -19.61 7.61
CA ASN A 108 12.95 -18.78 6.43
C ASN A 108 11.63 -18.10 5.99
N HIS A 109 10.57 -18.22 6.79
CA HIS A 109 9.27 -17.61 6.51
C HIS A 109 8.63 -17.10 7.80
N TYR A 110 7.75 -16.15 7.68
CA TYR A 110 6.93 -15.67 8.78
C TYR A 110 5.62 -15.08 8.25
N GLY A 111 4.58 -15.15 9.06
CA GLY A 111 3.27 -14.58 8.75
C GLY A 111 2.91 -13.49 9.75
N SER A 112 2.34 -12.40 9.26
CA SER A 112 1.91 -11.27 10.08
C SER A 112 0.47 -10.89 9.73
N LEU A 113 -0.30 -10.53 10.73
CA LEU A 113 -1.53 -9.79 10.51
C LEU A 113 -1.16 -8.34 10.15
N ARG A 114 -1.96 -7.68 9.34
CA ARG A 114 -1.81 -6.27 9.01
C ARG A 114 -3.08 -5.55 9.42
N ILE A 115 -2.94 -4.58 10.31
CA ILE A 115 -4.04 -3.75 10.79
C ILE A 115 -3.61 -2.30 10.68
N GLY A 116 -4.33 -1.50 9.93
CA GLY A 116 -3.91 -0.13 9.66
C GLY A 116 -5.05 0.80 9.32
N ALA A 117 -4.67 2.05 9.14
CA ALA A 117 -5.56 3.10 8.67
C ALA A 117 -4.84 3.98 7.65
N SER A 118 -5.59 4.54 6.72
CA SER A 118 -5.08 5.48 5.73
C SER A 118 -5.99 6.68 5.54
N ALA A 119 -5.39 7.71 4.98
CA ALA A 119 -6.07 8.90 4.50
C ALA A 119 -5.59 9.20 3.08
N GLY A 120 -6.50 9.60 2.22
CA GLY A 120 -6.19 9.83 0.81
C GLY A 120 -7.24 10.65 0.09
N SER A 121 -7.25 10.53 -1.23
CA SER A 121 -8.19 11.24 -2.09
C SER A 121 -8.45 10.46 -3.39
N ASP A 122 -9.62 10.67 -3.95
CA ASP A 122 -9.99 10.25 -5.32
C ASP A 122 -9.87 11.40 -6.32
N THR A 123 -9.05 12.43 -6.02
CA THR A 123 -8.93 13.70 -6.76
C THR A 123 -10.07 14.70 -6.53
N LYS A 124 -11.23 14.26 -6.05
CA LYS A 124 -12.42 15.10 -5.82
C LYS A 124 -12.78 15.19 -4.35
N LYS A 125 -12.61 14.10 -3.60
CA LYS A 125 -13.03 13.98 -2.21
C LYS A 125 -11.91 13.40 -1.35
N PHE A 126 -11.92 13.79 -0.08
CA PHE A 126 -11.09 13.16 0.93
C PHE A 126 -11.66 11.77 1.27
N LEU A 127 -10.78 10.79 1.34
CA LEU A 127 -11.07 9.40 1.70
C LEU A 127 -10.32 9.03 2.97
N ALA A 128 -10.94 8.22 3.80
CA ALA A 128 -10.28 7.55 4.92
C ALA A 128 -10.57 6.06 4.83
N GLY A 129 -9.62 5.23 5.24
CA GLY A 129 -9.77 3.78 5.15
C GLY A 129 -9.19 3.05 6.34
N ILE A 130 -9.75 1.88 6.60
CA ILE A 130 -9.22 0.88 7.53
C ILE A 130 -8.75 -0.31 6.72
N HIS A 131 -7.58 -0.80 7.03
CA HIS A 131 -6.92 -1.90 6.33
C HIS A 131 -6.75 -3.09 7.26
N VAL A 132 -7.21 -4.26 6.83
CA VAL A 132 -7.00 -5.52 7.53
C VAL A 132 -6.50 -6.55 6.54
N GLY A 133 -5.52 -7.36 6.94
CA GLY A 133 -5.00 -8.39 6.06
C GLY A 133 -4.10 -9.39 6.78
N TYR A 134 -3.74 -10.41 6.05
CA TYR A 134 -2.71 -11.37 6.43
C TYR A 134 -1.62 -11.36 5.36
N GLU A 135 -0.38 -11.23 5.79
CA GLU A 135 0.79 -11.22 4.93
C GLU A 135 1.71 -12.39 5.30
N HIS A 136 2.14 -13.14 4.30
CA HIS A 136 3.11 -14.21 4.46
C HIS A 136 4.40 -13.89 3.72
N ASN A 137 5.52 -14.01 4.40
CA ASN A 137 6.83 -13.56 3.96
C ASN A 137 7.80 -14.73 3.85
N TYR A 138 8.57 -14.79 2.76
CA TYR A 138 9.64 -15.75 2.51
C TYR A 138 10.96 -15.02 2.37
N VAL A 139 11.87 -15.25 3.31
CA VAL A 139 13.19 -14.61 3.35
C VAL A 139 14.16 -15.40 2.49
N LEU A 140 14.71 -14.79 1.46
CA LEU A 140 15.70 -15.35 0.57
C LEU A 140 17.11 -15.24 1.17
N ARG A 141 18.03 -16.07 0.69
CA ARG A 141 19.45 -16.03 1.11
C ARG A 141 20.13 -14.68 0.80
N SER A 142 19.66 -13.96 -0.20
CA SER A 142 20.12 -12.61 -0.55
C SER A 142 19.72 -11.52 0.45
N GLY A 143 18.88 -11.85 1.43
CA GLY A 143 18.28 -10.87 2.35
C GLY A 143 16.98 -10.24 1.85
N TRP A 144 16.63 -10.42 0.59
CA TRP A 144 15.35 -10.00 0.05
C TRP A 144 14.23 -10.86 0.62
N THR A 145 13.03 -10.32 0.70
CA THR A 145 11.84 -11.06 1.16
C THR A 145 10.77 -10.97 0.08
N LEU A 146 10.31 -12.12 -0.39
CA LEU A 146 9.09 -12.19 -1.20
C LEU A 146 7.89 -12.31 -0.28
N TYR A 147 6.79 -11.65 -0.61
CA TYR A 147 5.57 -11.77 0.16
C TYR A 147 4.32 -11.87 -0.70
N TRP A 148 3.32 -12.52 -0.15
CA TRP A 148 1.95 -12.42 -0.60
C TRP A 148 1.08 -11.97 0.56
N GLN A 149 0.04 -11.25 0.24
CA GLN A 149 -0.88 -10.70 1.23
C GLN A 149 -2.32 -10.85 0.73
N VAL A 150 -3.20 -11.32 1.59
CA VAL A 150 -4.65 -11.17 1.42
C VAL A 150 -5.07 -9.97 2.24
N LYS A 151 -5.74 -9.01 1.62
CA LYS A 151 -6.17 -7.79 2.28
C LYS A 151 -7.64 -7.49 2.01
N SER A 152 -8.24 -6.77 2.94
CA SER A 152 -9.55 -6.16 2.80
C SER A 152 -9.47 -4.75 3.35
N ASP A 153 -9.74 -3.79 2.49
CA ASP A 153 -9.70 -2.38 2.81
C ASP A 153 -11.13 -1.83 2.81
N MET A 154 -11.53 -1.20 3.90
CA MET A 154 -12.82 -0.53 4.02
C MET A 154 -12.60 0.98 3.87
N MET A 155 -13.14 1.57 2.81
CA MET A 155 -12.97 2.99 2.49
C MET A 155 -14.24 3.79 2.83
N ILE A 156 -14.08 4.86 3.58
CA ILE A 156 -15.17 5.76 3.94
C ILE A 156 -15.24 6.89 2.90
N LYS A 157 -16.44 7.18 2.42
CA LYS A 157 -16.77 8.20 1.40
C LYS A 157 -16.23 7.91 -0.02
N GLY A 158 -15.69 6.72 -0.27
CA GLY A 158 -15.28 6.29 -1.62
C GLY A 158 -16.46 5.78 -2.46
N ALA A 159 -16.27 5.72 -3.78
CA ALA A 159 -17.21 5.04 -4.67
C ALA A 159 -17.16 3.50 -4.47
N ASP A 160 -16.05 3.01 -3.93
CA ASP A 160 -15.79 1.60 -3.68
C ASP A 160 -15.52 1.42 -2.18
N LEU A 161 -16.53 0.92 -1.48
CA LEU A 161 -16.52 0.85 -0.02
C LEU A 161 -15.59 -0.27 0.49
N LEU A 162 -15.58 -1.42 -0.18
CA LEU A 162 -14.83 -2.60 0.23
C LEU A 162 -13.92 -3.06 -0.91
N ARG A 163 -12.62 -3.16 -0.63
CA ARG A 163 -11.60 -3.57 -1.58
C ARG A 163 -10.89 -4.80 -1.03
N THR A 164 -11.27 -5.96 -1.51
CA THR A 164 -10.68 -7.23 -1.09
C THR A 164 -9.89 -7.82 -2.23
N GLY A 165 -8.71 -8.36 -1.94
CA GLY A 165 -7.88 -8.98 -2.96
C GLY A 165 -6.56 -9.54 -2.45
N VAL A 166 -5.71 -9.87 -3.41
CA VAL A 166 -4.40 -10.48 -3.16
C VAL A 166 -3.31 -9.55 -3.71
N VAL A 167 -2.29 -9.33 -2.91
CA VAL A 167 -1.10 -8.55 -3.27
C VAL A 167 0.10 -9.48 -3.29
N LEU A 168 0.95 -9.32 -4.28
CA LEU A 168 2.27 -9.93 -4.37
C LEU A 168 3.32 -8.84 -4.36
N GLY A 169 4.44 -9.09 -3.69
CA GLY A 169 5.48 -8.07 -3.64
C GLY A 169 6.82 -8.56 -3.13
N VAL A 170 7.73 -7.60 -3.06
CA VAL A 170 9.12 -7.79 -2.63
C VAL A 170 9.49 -6.75 -1.59
N LYS A 171 10.31 -7.16 -0.62
CA LYS A 171 10.89 -6.27 0.40
C LYS A 171 12.40 -6.30 0.30
N LEU A 172 12.97 -5.11 0.31
CA LEU A 172 14.40 -4.87 0.25
C LEU A 172 14.89 -4.41 1.63
N PRO A 173 15.91 -5.06 2.21
CA PRO A 173 16.49 -4.58 3.45
C PRO A 173 17.22 -3.25 3.21
N ILE A 174 16.95 -2.27 4.04
CA ILE A 174 17.67 -1.00 4.09
C ILE A 174 18.69 -1.11 5.23
N LYS A 175 19.97 -0.98 4.89
CA LYS A 175 21.07 -1.00 5.85
C LYS A 175 21.34 0.41 6.37
#